data_e1eb03d673e6d8aa6e22b0051cf02894
#
_entry.id   e1eb03d673e6d8aa6e22b0051cf02894
#
_cell.length_a   1.000
_cell.length_b   1.000
_cell.length_c   1.000
_cell.angle_alpha   90.00
_cell.angle_beta   90.00
_cell.angle_gamma   90.00
#
_symmetry.space_group_name_H-M   'P 1'
#
loop_
_entity.id
_entity.type
_entity.pdbx_description
1 polymer ?
#
loop_
_entity_poly.entity_id
_entity_poly.type
_entity_poly.pdbx_seq_one_letter_code
_entity_poly.pdbx_strand_id
1 'polypeptide(L)'
;MLEQPLVSIIVPIYNAQDHIARCVESIRRQTYKNIEILLLNDGSQDVSLQVCEMYARVDDRIVLIDKANSGVAATRNLGLRQAKGKYLQFVDADDTIQPYATEMLVDRAEESGADLVIAHYNRITPPRPRSEASALRNSS
;
A
#
# COMPACT_ATOMS: atom_id res chain seq x y z
N MET A 1 -23.46 9.39 10.29
CA MET A 1 -22.11 8.85 10.32
C MET A 1 -21.59 8.69 8.91
N LEU A 2 -20.39 9.19 8.67
CA LEU A 2 -19.80 9.11 7.34
C LEU A 2 -19.16 7.74 7.14
N GLU A 3 -19.41 7.18 5.98
CA GLU A 3 -18.79 5.93 5.59
C GLU A 3 -17.33 6.15 5.23
N GLN A 4 -16.46 5.25 5.66
CA GLN A 4 -15.06 5.33 5.32
C GLN A 4 -14.77 4.44 4.12
N PRO A 5 -14.37 5.01 2.98
CA PRO A 5 -14.04 4.19 1.81
C PRO A 5 -12.88 3.25 2.09
N LEU A 6 -12.89 2.10 1.44
CA LEU A 6 -11.78 1.16 1.55
C LEU A 6 -10.58 1.69 0.78
N VAL A 7 -9.40 1.59 1.39
CA VAL A 7 -8.13 1.91 0.73
C VAL A 7 -7.35 0.63 0.56
N SER A 8 -6.85 0.41 -0.65
CA SER A 8 -5.95 -0.72 -0.92
C SER A 8 -4.52 -0.23 -0.85
N ILE A 9 -3.76 -0.75 0.10
CA ILE A 9 -2.35 -0.43 0.24
C ILE A 9 -1.55 -1.55 -0.41
N ILE A 10 -0.82 -1.23 -1.48
CA ILE A 10 -0.16 -2.20 -2.34
C ILE A 10 1.33 -2.14 -2.09
N VAL A 11 1.91 -3.28 -1.70
CA VAL A 11 3.32 -3.38 -1.35
C VAL A 11 3.98 -4.44 -2.21
N PRO A 12 4.67 -4.04 -3.30
CA PRO A 12 5.48 -5.00 -4.06
C PRO A 12 6.71 -5.36 -3.23
N ILE A 13 7.04 -6.64 -3.19
CA ILE A 13 8.11 -7.14 -2.32
C ILE A 13 9.07 -8.00 -3.12
N TYR A 14 10.36 -7.65 -3.07
CA TYR A 14 11.40 -8.49 -3.62
C TYR A 14 12.64 -8.36 -2.76
N ASN A 15 13.03 -9.47 -2.11
CA ASN A 15 14.24 -9.54 -1.27
C ASN A 15 14.32 -8.39 -0.26
N ALA A 16 13.28 -8.23 0.55
CA ALA A 16 13.15 -7.14 1.50
C ALA A 16 13.16 -7.62 2.95
N GLN A 17 13.81 -8.76 3.24
CA GLN A 17 13.73 -9.36 4.57
C GLN A 17 14.17 -8.42 5.71
N ASP A 18 15.09 -7.49 5.42
CA ASP A 18 15.60 -6.59 6.45
C ASP A 18 14.69 -5.40 6.72
N HIS A 19 13.67 -5.20 5.89
CA HIS A 19 12.84 -4.00 5.95
C HIS A 19 11.35 -4.28 6.04
N ILE A 20 10.92 -5.45 5.57
CA ILE A 20 9.49 -5.69 5.37
C ILE A 20 8.70 -5.63 6.67
N ALA A 21 9.27 -6.08 7.78
CA ALA A 21 8.54 -6.05 9.05
C ALA A 21 8.22 -4.62 9.45
N ARG A 22 9.18 -3.70 9.35
CA ARG A 22 8.93 -2.30 9.69
C ARG A 22 7.91 -1.66 8.75
N CYS A 23 8.00 -2.00 7.48
CA CYS A 23 7.05 -1.50 6.49
C CYS A 23 5.63 -1.94 6.86
N VAL A 24 5.41 -3.23 7.08
CA VAL A 24 4.09 -3.76 7.40
C VAL A 24 3.57 -3.20 8.71
N GLU A 25 4.43 -3.08 9.73
CA GLU A 25 3.99 -2.51 11.00
C GLU A 25 3.52 -1.06 10.82
N SER A 26 4.22 -0.27 10.02
CA SER A 26 3.80 1.11 9.80
C SER A 26 2.45 1.18 9.09
N ILE A 27 2.14 0.21 8.26
CA ILE A 27 0.83 0.14 7.59
C ILE A 27 -0.24 -0.31 8.57
N ARG A 28 0.05 -1.30 9.40
CA ARG A 28 -0.91 -1.80 10.38
C ARG A 28 -1.29 -0.74 11.41
N ARG A 29 -0.39 0.21 11.67
CA ARG A 29 -0.59 1.27 12.67
C ARG A 29 -1.28 2.50 12.11
N GLN A 30 -1.74 2.48 10.88
CA GLN A 30 -2.40 3.64 10.30
C GLN A 30 -3.64 4.00 11.10
N THR A 31 -3.85 5.32 11.28
CA THR A 31 -5.03 5.82 11.98
C THR A 31 -6.30 5.50 11.20
N TYR A 32 -6.20 5.45 9.88
CA TYR A 32 -7.31 5.04 9.02
C TYR A 32 -7.40 3.51 9.03
N LYS A 33 -8.53 2.96 9.47
CA LYS A 33 -8.61 1.52 9.73
C LYS A 33 -9.21 0.70 8.60
N ASN A 34 -9.99 1.30 7.72
CA ASN A 34 -10.65 0.55 6.65
C ASN A 34 -9.71 0.38 5.46
N ILE A 35 -8.75 -0.50 5.63
CA ILE A 35 -7.73 -0.78 4.61
C ILE A 35 -7.65 -2.27 4.33
N GLU A 36 -7.26 -2.62 3.10
CA GLU A 36 -6.74 -3.93 2.79
C GLU A 36 -5.28 -3.77 2.43
N ILE A 37 -4.46 -4.71 2.84
CA ILE A 37 -3.01 -4.64 2.67
C ILE A 37 -2.61 -5.75 1.71
N LEU A 38 -2.23 -5.37 0.49
CA LEU A 38 -1.86 -6.33 -0.53
C LEU A 38 -0.35 -6.48 -0.52
N LEU A 39 0.13 -7.60 0.02
CA LEU A 39 1.55 -7.94 0.03
C LEU A 39 1.83 -8.84 -1.16
N LEU A 40 2.56 -8.33 -2.14
CA LEU A 40 2.80 -9.02 -3.39
C LEU A 40 4.26 -9.47 -3.45
N ASN A 41 4.51 -10.73 -3.13
CA ASN A 41 5.87 -11.26 -3.14
C ASN A 41 6.27 -11.66 -4.56
N ASP A 42 7.24 -10.94 -5.11
CA ASP A 42 7.67 -11.09 -6.49
C ASP A 42 8.88 -12.03 -6.59
N GLY A 43 8.69 -13.26 -6.11
CA GLY A 43 9.71 -14.28 -6.23
C GLY A 43 10.94 -14.03 -5.38
N SER A 44 10.76 -13.52 -4.16
CA SER A 44 11.90 -13.30 -3.25
C SER A 44 12.68 -14.58 -2.99
N GLN A 45 13.99 -14.47 -2.91
CA GLN A 45 14.88 -15.59 -2.65
C GLN A 45 15.34 -15.62 -1.20
N ASP A 46 14.93 -14.66 -0.39
CA ASP A 46 15.24 -14.57 1.03
C ASP A 46 14.00 -14.96 1.85
N VAL A 47 13.94 -14.56 3.13
CA VAL A 47 12.82 -14.93 3.99
C VAL A 47 11.67 -13.93 3.97
N SER A 48 11.61 -13.05 2.97
CA SER A 48 10.52 -12.07 2.86
C SER A 48 9.15 -12.73 2.88
N LEU A 49 8.98 -13.82 2.13
CA LEU A 49 7.69 -14.52 2.08
C LEU A 49 7.28 -15.00 3.46
N GLN A 50 8.20 -15.60 4.21
CA GLN A 50 7.90 -16.11 5.53
C GLN A 50 7.47 -15.02 6.49
N VAL A 51 8.11 -13.85 6.40
CA VAL A 51 7.71 -12.71 7.23
C VAL A 51 6.29 -12.28 6.87
N CYS A 52 5.98 -12.21 5.58
CA CYS A 52 4.64 -11.83 5.13
C CYS A 52 3.60 -12.84 5.60
N GLU A 53 3.94 -14.13 5.56
CA GLU A 53 3.02 -15.17 6.02
C GLU A 53 2.71 -15.02 7.51
N MET A 54 3.70 -14.65 8.30
CA MET A 54 3.48 -14.42 9.73
C MET A 54 2.47 -13.30 9.95
N TYR A 55 2.61 -12.19 9.23
CA TYR A 55 1.69 -11.08 9.36
C TYR A 55 0.30 -11.41 8.86
N ALA A 56 0.21 -12.19 7.78
CA ALA A 56 -1.09 -12.56 7.23
C ALA A 56 -1.90 -13.40 8.22
N ARG A 57 -1.23 -14.14 9.09
CA ARG A 57 -1.92 -14.94 10.11
C ARG A 57 -2.51 -14.10 11.23
N VAL A 58 -1.96 -12.93 11.49
CA VAL A 58 -2.37 -12.12 12.65
C VAL A 58 -3.17 -10.88 12.27
N ASP A 59 -3.31 -10.60 10.99
CA ASP A 59 -4.06 -9.43 10.53
C ASP A 59 -4.91 -9.82 9.33
N ASP A 60 -6.23 -9.85 9.54
CA ASP A 60 -7.18 -10.29 8.51
C ASP A 60 -7.24 -9.37 7.30
N ARG A 61 -6.73 -8.16 7.43
CA ARG A 61 -6.74 -7.19 6.34
C ARG A 61 -5.65 -7.47 5.31
N ILE A 62 -4.72 -8.35 5.63
CA ILE A 62 -3.60 -8.66 4.74
C ILE A 62 -4.01 -9.74 3.75
N VAL A 63 -3.79 -9.42 2.48
CA VAL A 63 -3.94 -10.37 1.37
C VAL A 63 -2.54 -10.61 0.81
N LEU A 64 -2.04 -11.82 0.99
CA LEU A 64 -0.70 -12.17 0.54
C LEU A 64 -0.79 -12.89 -0.80
N ILE A 65 -0.08 -12.37 -1.78
CA ILE A 65 0.00 -12.98 -3.11
C ILE A 65 1.46 -13.33 -3.37
N ASP A 66 1.73 -14.63 -3.52
CA ASP A 66 3.05 -15.14 -3.81
C ASP A 66 3.11 -15.49 -5.29
N LYS A 67 4.05 -14.90 -6.02
CA LYS A 67 4.11 -15.07 -7.46
C LYS A 67 5.55 -15.25 -7.91
N ALA A 68 5.71 -15.79 -9.12
CA ALA A 68 7.02 -15.89 -9.74
C ALA A 68 7.54 -14.49 -10.08
N ASN A 69 8.86 -14.33 -10.02
CA ASN A 69 9.47 -13.03 -10.29
C ASN A 69 9.14 -12.55 -11.70
N SER A 70 8.63 -11.33 -11.80
CA SER A 70 8.31 -10.72 -13.10
C SER A 70 8.62 -9.22 -13.13
N GLY A 71 9.21 -8.70 -12.05
CA GLY A 71 9.60 -7.30 -12.00
C GLY A 71 8.58 -6.42 -11.27
N VAL A 72 9.04 -5.26 -10.84
CA VAL A 72 8.23 -4.37 -10.01
C VAL A 72 7.02 -3.82 -10.77
N ALA A 73 7.18 -3.51 -12.07
CA ALA A 73 6.09 -2.96 -12.85
C ALA A 73 4.95 -3.98 -13.00
N ALA A 74 5.28 -5.23 -13.32
CA ALA A 74 4.28 -6.27 -13.44
C ALA A 74 3.60 -6.55 -12.11
N THR A 75 4.36 -6.49 -11.02
CA THR A 75 3.83 -6.71 -9.68
C THR A 75 2.88 -5.60 -9.27
N ARG A 76 3.23 -4.34 -9.56
CA ARG A 76 2.32 -3.22 -9.30
C ARG A 76 1.03 -3.36 -10.09
N ASN A 77 1.14 -3.76 -11.36
CA ASN A 77 -0.05 -3.95 -12.19
C ASN A 77 -0.96 -5.05 -11.65
N LEU A 78 -0.36 -6.12 -11.13
CA LEU A 78 -1.15 -7.16 -10.49
C LEU A 78 -1.90 -6.59 -9.27
N GLY A 79 -1.21 -5.78 -8.47
CA GLY A 79 -1.84 -5.12 -7.33
C GLY A 79 -3.03 -4.26 -7.74
N LEU A 80 -2.87 -3.50 -8.84
CA LEU A 80 -3.96 -2.69 -9.35
C LEU A 80 -5.18 -3.53 -9.73
N ARG A 81 -4.94 -4.69 -10.34
CA ARG A 81 -6.04 -5.57 -10.75
C ARG A 81 -6.71 -6.24 -9.57
N GLN A 82 -5.97 -6.51 -8.51
CA GLN A 82 -6.50 -7.21 -7.33
C GLN A 82 -7.12 -6.27 -6.31
N ALA A 83 -6.81 -4.99 -6.38
CA ALA A 83 -7.27 -4.02 -5.40
C ALA A 83 -8.78 -3.83 -5.47
N LYS A 84 -9.41 -3.76 -4.30
CA LYS A 84 -10.87 -3.58 -4.19
C LYS A 84 -11.23 -2.20 -3.63
N GLY A 85 -10.22 -1.43 -3.22
CA GLY A 85 -10.45 -0.16 -2.59
C GLY A 85 -10.85 0.94 -3.55
N LYS A 86 -11.52 1.94 -3.00
CA LYS A 86 -11.84 3.15 -3.75
C LYS A 86 -10.58 3.95 -4.04
N TYR A 87 -9.63 3.93 -3.13
CA TYR A 87 -8.34 4.62 -3.29
C TYR A 87 -7.21 3.61 -3.20
N LEU A 88 -6.12 3.91 -3.90
CA LEU A 88 -4.96 3.03 -3.97
C LEU A 88 -3.74 3.77 -3.46
N GLN A 89 -2.95 3.09 -2.64
CA GLN A 89 -1.74 3.66 -2.06
C GLN A 89 -0.61 2.66 -2.22
N PHE A 90 0.48 3.08 -2.88
CA PHE A 90 1.64 2.22 -3.06
C PHE A 90 2.68 2.54 -2.00
N VAL A 91 3.23 1.52 -1.39
CA VAL A 91 4.30 1.67 -0.40
C VAL A 91 5.41 0.70 -0.77
N ASP A 92 6.64 1.19 -0.86
CA ASP A 92 7.77 0.33 -1.13
C ASP A 92 8.13 -0.49 0.11
N ALA A 93 8.55 -1.73 -0.10
CA ALA A 93 8.77 -2.67 1.00
C ALA A 93 9.89 -2.26 1.96
N ASP A 94 10.80 -1.41 1.52
CA ASP A 94 11.91 -0.92 2.35
C ASP A 94 11.60 0.41 3.03
N ASP A 95 10.37 0.90 2.92
CA ASP A 95 9.97 2.18 3.50
C ASP A 95 8.95 2.00 4.62
N THR A 96 8.77 3.07 5.40
CA THR A 96 7.71 3.16 6.40
C THR A 96 6.89 4.40 6.11
N ILE A 97 5.64 4.41 6.56
CA ILE A 97 4.76 5.56 6.35
C ILE A 97 4.34 6.14 7.69
N GLN A 98 4.01 7.44 7.68
CA GLN A 98 3.53 8.14 8.86
C GLN A 98 2.20 7.55 9.32
N PRO A 99 1.92 7.57 10.63
CA PRO A 99 0.68 6.96 11.15
C PRO A 99 -0.60 7.49 10.53
N TYR A 100 -0.59 8.72 10.04
CA TYR A 100 -1.78 9.35 9.47
C TYR A 100 -1.71 9.50 7.94
N ALA A 101 -0.77 8.81 7.29
CA ALA A 101 -0.58 8.96 5.85
C ALA A 101 -1.84 8.56 5.06
N THR A 102 -2.44 7.44 5.41
CA THR A 102 -3.63 6.96 4.71
C THR A 102 -4.83 7.85 4.98
N GLU A 103 -4.98 8.31 6.21
CA GLU A 103 -6.07 9.22 6.56
C GLU A 103 -5.98 10.51 5.76
N MET A 104 -4.78 11.05 5.61
CA MET A 104 -4.58 12.27 4.82
C MET A 104 -4.87 12.04 3.35
N LEU A 105 -4.51 10.88 2.83
CA LEU A 105 -4.84 10.54 1.44
C LEU A 105 -6.35 10.56 1.24
N VAL A 106 -7.09 9.93 2.13
CA VAL A 106 -8.55 9.88 2.02
C VAL A 106 -9.15 11.27 2.16
N ASP A 107 -8.69 12.06 3.14
CA ASP A 107 -9.21 13.40 3.34
C ASP A 107 -9.04 14.26 2.09
N ARG A 108 -7.86 14.21 1.49
CA ARG A 108 -7.61 15.01 0.29
C ARG A 108 -8.41 14.51 -0.90
N ALA A 109 -8.55 13.20 -1.02
CA ALA A 109 -9.31 12.61 -2.12
C ALA A 109 -10.78 12.97 -2.01
N GLU A 110 -11.35 12.89 -0.81
CA GLU A 110 -12.75 13.22 -0.60
C GLU A 110 -13.01 14.71 -0.81
N GLU A 111 -12.08 15.56 -0.38
CA GLU A 111 -12.20 17.01 -0.62
C GLU A 111 -12.22 17.34 -2.10
N SER A 112 -11.40 16.65 -2.88
CA SER A 112 -11.27 16.92 -4.32
C SER A 112 -12.43 16.36 -5.13
N GLY A 113 -13.24 15.48 -4.53
CA GLY A 113 -14.32 14.81 -5.25
C GLY A 113 -13.83 13.79 -6.25
N ALA A 114 -12.59 13.32 -6.11
CA ALA A 114 -12.01 12.38 -7.05
C ALA A 114 -12.66 10.99 -6.88
N ASP A 115 -12.90 10.32 -8.01
CA ASP A 115 -13.44 8.96 -7.99
C ASP A 115 -12.35 7.95 -7.61
N LEU A 116 -11.12 8.22 -7.99
CA LEU A 116 -9.98 7.34 -7.74
C LEU A 116 -8.74 8.17 -7.54
N VAL A 117 -7.97 7.86 -6.51
CA VAL A 117 -6.68 8.49 -6.28
C VAL A 117 -5.65 7.39 -6.07
N ILE A 118 -4.51 7.52 -6.76
CA ILE A 118 -3.37 6.63 -6.59
C ILE A 118 -2.23 7.46 -6.02
N ALA A 119 -1.68 7.02 -4.91
CA ALA A 119 -0.60 7.73 -4.25
C ALA A 119 0.61 6.83 -4.06
N HIS A 120 1.78 7.41 -4.14
CA HIS A 120 3.04 6.71 -3.88
C HIS A 120 3.74 7.37 -2.70
N TYR A 121 4.16 6.56 -1.73
CA TYR A 121 4.93 7.02 -0.60
C TYR A 121 6.19 6.18 -0.51
N ASN A 122 7.31 6.78 -0.88
CA ASN A 122 8.58 6.07 -0.92
C ASN A 122 9.42 6.28 0.32
N ARG A 123 9.05 7.25 1.18
CA ARG A 123 9.82 7.60 2.35
C ARG A 123 8.93 8.21 3.40
N ILE A 124 9.43 8.32 4.63
CA ILE A 124 8.76 9.09 5.66
C ILE A 124 9.04 10.55 5.35
N THR A 125 8.09 11.21 4.72
CA THR A 125 8.20 12.62 4.37
C THR A 125 6.89 13.31 4.72
N PRO A 126 6.89 14.65 4.85
CA PRO A 126 5.63 15.37 5.00
C PRO A 126 4.72 15.09 3.81
N PRO A 127 3.40 15.15 4.01
CA PRO A 127 2.46 14.90 2.92
C PRO A 127 2.71 15.85 1.74
N ARG A 128 2.53 15.31 0.54
CA ARG A 128 2.73 16.07 -0.68
C ARG A 128 1.57 16.98 -0.95
N PRO A 129 1.78 18.06 -1.73
CA PRO A 129 0.68 18.93 -2.12
C PRO A 129 -0.41 18.19 -2.86
N ARG A 130 -1.64 18.70 -2.77
CA ARG A 130 -2.79 18.13 -3.46
C ARG A 130 -2.56 17.92 -4.95
N SER A 131 -1.88 18.87 -5.59
CA SER A 131 -1.64 18.81 -7.03
C SER A 131 -0.87 17.54 -7.43
N GLU A 132 0.00 17.06 -6.55
CA GLU A 132 0.79 15.88 -6.83
C GLU A 132 -0.06 14.62 -6.80
N ALA A 133 -0.96 14.51 -5.84
CA ALA A 133 -1.88 13.39 -5.78
C ALA A 133 -2.78 13.37 -7.02
N SER A 134 -3.23 14.54 -7.47
CA SER A 134 -4.04 14.64 -8.68
C SER A 134 -3.27 14.21 -9.92
N ALA A 135 -1.98 14.56 -9.99
CA ALA A 135 -1.15 14.15 -11.11
C ALA A 135 -1.00 12.63 -11.17
N LEU A 136 -0.84 11.99 -10.01
CA LEU A 136 -0.74 10.53 -9.97
C LEU A 136 -2.03 9.88 -10.46
N ARG A 137 -3.17 10.44 -10.12
CA ARG A 137 -4.45 9.92 -10.59
C ARG A 137 -4.53 9.92 -12.11
N ASN A 138 -3.98 10.95 -12.75
CA ASN A 138 -4.08 11.10 -14.20
C ASN A 138 -3.03 10.34 -14.96
N SER A 139 -2.04 9.79 -14.30
CA SER A 139 -0.93 9.11 -14.97
C SER A 139 -1.12 7.61 -15.07
N SER A 140 -2.22 7.10 -14.64
CA SER A 140 -2.50 5.66 -14.65
C SER A 140 -2.67 5.10 -16.06
#